data_ea55318c3ddf458a4a653721087c4153
#
_entry.id   ea55318c3ddf458a4a653721087c4153
#
_cell.length_a   1.000
_cell.length_b   1.000
_cell.length_c   1.000
_cell.angle_alpha   90.00
_cell.angle_beta   90.00
_cell.angle_gamma   90.00
#
_symmetry.space_group_name_H-M   'P 1'
#
loop_
_entity.id
_entity.type
_entity.pdbx_description
1 polymer ?
#
loop_
_entity_poly.entity_id
_entity_poly.type
_entity_poly.pdbx_seq_one_letter_code
_entity_poly.pdbx_strand_id
1 'polypeptide(L)'
;MPPVAATTAPRCRIACLLLALVSLNAASPTTAQSPALQARAAQEPITPIPAMPAQDPRRLRLGERLFSDRRLSHDDTHSCSSCHDIRTNGASANAHDLTPDGRPLALNAPTVFNASLNFRLNWEGNVRTLEEHAERTLGNPEIMASSADEVVGKLRADPEAVRQFRDAYGRELDVAALLDAIATYERSLVTPGGRFDRWLGGEDAAITPEELSGYELFKSLGCISCHQGVNVGGNLFQRHGIFRPIGSAEPALIRVPSLRNVATTPPYFHDGSAPTLSDAVKTMGIAQLGRALTDQQIAAIVAFLNTLTGTYRGQAVGLATAAPRAATALP
;
A
#
# COMPACT_ATOMS: atom_id res chain seq x y z
N MET A 1 2.70 -60.34 85.66
CA MET A 1 2.55 -59.17 84.88
C MET A 1 2.52 -59.62 83.43
N PRO A 2 1.40 -59.54 82.73
CA PRO A 2 1.27 -60.02 81.34
C PRO A 2 1.64 -58.91 80.33
N PRO A 3 2.03 -59.28 79.10
CA PRO A 3 2.46 -58.34 78.07
C PRO A 3 1.30 -57.72 77.31
N VAL A 4 1.52 -56.51 76.87
CA VAL A 4 0.59 -55.68 76.11
C VAL A 4 0.61 -56.08 74.62
N ALA A 5 -0.57 -56.34 74.08
CA ALA A 5 -0.78 -56.66 72.64
C ALA A 5 -0.62 -55.42 71.74
N ALA A 6 0.13 -55.56 70.67
CA ALA A 6 0.28 -54.58 69.61
C ALA A 6 -0.84 -54.71 68.57
N THR A 7 -1.64 -53.71 68.41
CA THR A 7 -2.64 -53.59 67.36
C THR A 7 -2.03 -53.05 66.09
N THR A 8 -2.10 -53.81 64.98
CA THR A 8 -1.71 -53.43 63.64
C THR A 8 -2.85 -52.68 62.94
N ALA A 9 -2.61 -51.40 62.54
CA ALA A 9 -3.53 -50.61 61.70
C ALA A 9 -3.34 -50.95 60.22
N PRO A 10 -4.42 -50.95 59.39
CA PRO A 10 -4.30 -51.26 58.01
C PRO A 10 -3.78 -50.03 57.20
N ARG A 11 -2.79 -50.27 56.33
CA ARG A 11 -2.24 -49.31 55.38
C ARG A 11 -3.21 -49.11 54.22
N CYS A 12 -3.86 -47.93 54.20
CA CYS A 12 -4.62 -47.45 53.04
C CYS A 12 -3.63 -47.07 51.94
N ARG A 13 -3.63 -47.82 50.82
CA ARG A 13 -2.88 -47.46 49.60
C ARG A 13 -3.72 -46.47 48.77
N ILE A 14 -3.39 -45.19 48.87
CA ILE A 14 -3.89 -44.16 47.94
C ILE A 14 -3.11 -44.30 46.65
N ALA A 15 -3.78 -44.81 45.62
CA ALA A 15 -3.26 -44.78 44.24
C ALA A 15 -3.42 -43.36 43.70
N CYS A 16 -2.32 -42.62 43.61
CA CYS A 16 -2.28 -41.37 42.85
C CYS A 16 -2.34 -41.68 41.33
N LEU A 17 -3.50 -41.47 40.70
CA LEU A 17 -3.61 -41.38 39.26
C LEU A 17 -3.02 -40.03 38.80
N LEU A 18 -1.84 -40.06 38.24
CA LEU A 18 -1.27 -38.92 37.48
C LEU A 18 -1.98 -38.86 36.12
N LEU A 19 -2.95 -37.95 35.99
CA LEU A 19 -3.47 -37.54 34.69
C LEU A 19 -2.40 -36.68 33.99
N ALA A 20 -1.68 -37.26 33.03
CA ALA A 20 -0.83 -36.51 32.12
C ALA A 20 -1.74 -35.76 31.15
N LEU A 21 -1.90 -34.45 31.37
CA LEU A 21 -2.47 -33.52 30.39
C LEU A 21 -1.47 -33.39 29.23
N VAL A 22 -1.71 -34.14 28.18
CA VAL A 22 -1.04 -33.94 26.87
C VAL A 22 -1.65 -32.67 26.25
N SER A 23 -0.98 -31.53 26.42
CA SER A 23 -1.30 -30.33 25.71
C SER A 23 -0.99 -30.54 24.21
N LEU A 24 -2.00 -30.83 23.39
CA LEU A 24 -1.88 -30.76 21.93
C LEU A 24 -1.69 -29.28 21.57
N ASN A 25 -0.45 -28.88 21.42
CA ASN A 25 -0.14 -27.67 20.65
C ASN A 25 -0.53 -27.92 19.21
N ALA A 26 -1.71 -27.44 18.80
CA ALA A 26 -2.09 -27.35 17.41
C ALA A 26 -1.18 -26.26 16.78
N ALA A 27 -0.01 -26.66 16.29
CA ALA A 27 0.76 -25.84 15.37
C ALA A 27 -0.11 -25.60 14.13
N SER A 28 -0.53 -24.35 13.91
CA SER A 28 -1.17 -23.97 12.67
C SER A 28 -0.26 -24.39 11.52
N PRO A 29 -0.76 -25.05 10.47
CA PRO A 29 0.08 -25.42 9.35
C PRO A 29 0.56 -24.12 8.66
N THR A 30 1.82 -23.80 8.85
CA THR A 30 2.51 -22.89 7.94
C THR A 30 2.50 -23.60 6.60
N THR A 31 1.63 -23.18 5.67
CA THR A 31 1.59 -23.70 4.32
C THR A 31 2.94 -23.36 3.67
N ALA A 32 3.87 -24.29 3.76
CA ALA A 32 5.10 -24.26 2.99
C ALA A 32 4.70 -24.30 1.52
N GLN A 33 4.93 -23.21 0.80
CA GLN A 33 4.72 -23.15 -0.64
C GLN A 33 5.52 -24.27 -1.30
N SER A 34 4.91 -24.98 -2.25
CA SER A 34 5.58 -26.11 -2.90
C SER A 34 6.84 -25.63 -3.65
N PRO A 35 7.89 -26.45 -3.74
CA PRO A 35 9.14 -26.08 -4.44
C PRO A 35 8.93 -25.62 -5.90
N ALA A 36 7.92 -26.14 -6.59
CA ALA A 36 7.55 -25.72 -7.94
C ALA A 36 6.96 -24.29 -7.99
N LEU A 37 6.28 -23.86 -6.91
CA LEU A 37 5.72 -22.51 -6.76
C LEU A 37 6.80 -21.46 -6.56
N GLN A 38 7.81 -21.78 -5.76
CA GLN A 38 8.98 -20.92 -5.58
C GLN A 38 9.81 -20.77 -6.86
N ALA A 39 9.81 -21.79 -7.73
CA ALA A 39 10.57 -21.81 -8.97
C ALA A 39 10.04 -20.79 -10.00
N ARG A 40 8.72 -20.60 -10.17
CA ARG A 40 8.18 -19.64 -11.14
C ARG A 40 8.46 -18.21 -10.73
N ALA A 41 8.13 -17.83 -9.49
CA ALA A 41 8.38 -16.48 -8.98
C ALA A 41 9.87 -16.11 -9.00
N ALA A 42 10.77 -17.08 -8.88
CA ALA A 42 12.22 -16.85 -8.97
C ALA A 42 12.73 -16.65 -10.41
N GLN A 43 11.95 -17.05 -11.43
CA GLN A 43 12.32 -16.92 -12.85
C GLN A 43 11.71 -15.67 -13.51
N GLU A 44 10.69 -15.08 -12.89
CA GLU A 44 10.01 -13.92 -13.45
C GLU A 44 10.59 -12.60 -12.88
N PRO A 45 10.67 -11.55 -13.70
CA PRO A 45 11.20 -10.26 -13.25
C PRO A 45 10.24 -9.49 -12.33
N ILE A 46 9.00 -9.95 -12.19
CA ILE A 46 8.00 -9.44 -11.26
C ILE A 46 7.87 -10.42 -10.10
N THR A 47 7.86 -9.91 -8.87
CA THR A 47 7.69 -10.73 -7.67
C THR A 47 6.36 -10.42 -6.98
N PRO A 48 5.72 -11.42 -6.33
CA PRO A 48 4.48 -11.19 -5.61
C PRO A 48 4.65 -10.16 -4.48
N ILE A 49 3.56 -9.46 -4.13
CA ILE A 49 3.55 -8.60 -2.95
C ILE A 49 3.67 -9.51 -1.71
N PRO A 50 4.69 -9.28 -0.85
CA PRO A 50 4.88 -10.10 0.34
C PRO A 50 3.79 -9.84 1.38
N ALA A 51 3.53 -10.83 2.22
CA ALA A 51 2.78 -10.60 3.45
C ALA A 51 3.54 -9.61 4.33
N MET A 52 2.87 -8.56 4.77
CA MET A 52 3.50 -7.57 5.65
C MET A 52 3.68 -8.13 7.06
N PRO A 53 4.80 -7.81 7.74
CA PRO A 53 4.97 -8.11 9.14
C PRO A 53 3.84 -7.50 9.97
N ALA A 54 3.41 -8.22 10.99
CA ALA A 54 2.39 -7.72 11.92
C ALA A 54 2.87 -6.40 12.56
N GLN A 55 2.04 -5.38 12.48
CA GLN A 55 2.27 -4.09 13.13
C GLN A 55 1.63 -4.10 14.53
N ASP A 56 2.12 -3.24 15.44
CA ASP A 56 1.43 -3.01 16.73
C ASP A 56 0.02 -2.50 16.44
N PRO A 57 -1.03 -3.22 16.88
CA PRO A 57 -2.41 -2.86 16.54
C PRO A 57 -2.85 -1.52 17.14
N ARG A 58 -2.20 -1.05 18.21
CA ARG A 58 -2.51 0.26 18.82
C ARG A 58 -1.95 1.38 17.95
N ARG A 59 -0.69 1.25 17.49
CA ARG A 59 -0.06 2.21 16.56
C ARG A 59 -0.78 2.23 15.22
N LEU A 60 -1.18 1.06 14.72
CA LEU A 60 -1.93 0.94 13.48
C LEU A 60 -3.26 1.71 13.54
N ARG A 61 -4.07 1.49 14.59
CA ARG A 61 -5.33 2.22 14.77
C ARG A 61 -5.14 3.72 14.93
N LEU A 62 -4.10 4.13 15.66
CA LEU A 62 -3.76 5.53 15.83
C LEU A 62 -3.38 6.17 14.49
N GLY A 63 -2.53 5.52 13.70
CA GLY A 63 -2.13 5.98 12.37
C GLY A 63 -3.32 6.05 11.41
N GLU A 64 -4.22 5.06 11.41
CA GLU A 64 -5.46 5.09 10.62
C GLU A 64 -6.34 6.30 10.95
N ARG A 65 -6.50 6.61 12.24
CA ARG A 65 -7.22 7.81 12.69
C ARG A 65 -6.54 9.09 12.20
N LEU A 66 -5.22 9.18 12.39
CA LEU A 66 -4.43 10.34 11.97
C LEU A 66 -4.51 10.56 10.45
N PHE A 67 -4.49 9.52 9.66
CA PHE A 67 -4.58 9.59 8.19
C PHE A 67 -5.84 10.34 7.72
N SER A 68 -6.90 10.34 8.52
CA SER A 68 -8.16 11.04 8.24
C SER A 68 -8.37 12.28 9.12
N ASP A 69 -7.37 12.67 9.94
CA ASP A 69 -7.50 13.79 10.86
C ASP A 69 -7.14 15.10 10.16
N ARG A 70 -8.11 16.01 10.05
CA ARG A 70 -7.91 17.31 9.38
C ARG A 70 -6.97 18.25 10.13
N ARG A 71 -6.74 18.01 11.41
CA ARG A 71 -5.76 18.79 12.21
C ARG A 71 -4.32 18.64 11.71
N LEU A 72 -4.09 17.73 10.77
CA LEU A 72 -2.80 17.61 10.07
C LEU A 72 -2.52 18.81 9.17
N SER A 73 -3.54 19.51 8.65
CA SER A 73 -3.33 20.77 7.91
C SER A 73 -3.41 21.99 8.82
N HIS A 74 -2.81 23.09 8.40
CA HIS A 74 -2.76 24.35 9.18
C HIS A 74 -4.16 24.86 9.51
N ASP A 75 -5.04 24.86 8.54
CA ASP A 75 -6.41 25.38 8.61
C ASP A 75 -7.46 24.34 8.99
N ASP A 76 -7.07 23.12 9.34
CA ASP A 76 -7.93 21.98 9.68
C ASP A 76 -8.91 21.57 8.55
N THR A 77 -8.57 21.85 7.28
CA THR A 77 -9.45 21.56 6.13
C THR A 77 -9.07 20.26 5.42
N HIS A 78 -7.79 19.87 5.43
CA HIS A 78 -7.25 18.73 4.70
C HIS A 78 -6.70 17.64 5.62
N SER A 79 -6.76 16.41 5.15
CA SER A 79 -6.10 15.24 5.73
C SER A 79 -5.51 14.40 4.60
N CYS A 80 -4.72 13.36 4.90
CA CYS A 80 -4.20 12.45 3.87
C CYS A 80 -5.34 11.83 3.05
N SER A 81 -6.46 11.46 3.71
CA SER A 81 -7.63 10.88 3.03
C SER A 81 -8.38 11.86 2.14
N SER A 82 -8.07 13.17 2.15
CA SER A 82 -8.66 14.14 1.24
C SER A 82 -8.25 13.89 -0.22
N CYS A 83 -7.01 13.40 -0.44
CA CYS A 83 -6.47 13.08 -1.76
C CYS A 83 -6.24 11.56 -1.96
N HIS A 84 -6.17 10.78 -0.87
CA HIS A 84 -5.87 9.36 -0.89
C HIS A 84 -7.03 8.54 -0.30
N ASP A 85 -8.11 8.31 -1.09
CA ASP A 85 -9.26 7.53 -0.61
C ASP A 85 -8.97 6.03 -0.57
N ILE A 86 -8.57 5.55 0.61
CA ILE A 86 -8.26 4.13 0.85
C ILE A 86 -9.47 3.18 0.79
N ARG A 87 -10.68 3.71 0.73
CA ARG A 87 -11.90 2.89 0.55
C ARG A 87 -12.05 2.45 -0.90
N THR A 88 -11.29 3.05 -1.80
CA THR A 88 -11.29 2.78 -3.23
C THR A 88 -9.90 2.33 -3.70
N ASN A 89 -9.14 3.21 -4.30
CA ASN A 89 -7.84 2.90 -4.92
C ASN A 89 -6.64 3.60 -4.25
N GLY A 90 -6.88 4.37 -3.18
CA GLY A 90 -5.83 5.10 -2.45
C GLY A 90 -5.19 6.25 -3.23
N ALA A 91 -5.77 6.64 -4.37
CA ALA A 91 -5.35 7.77 -5.20
C ALA A 91 -6.48 8.80 -5.33
N SER A 92 -6.15 9.97 -5.85
CA SER A 92 -7.17 10.93 -6.25
C SER A 92 -7.82 10.54 -7.58
N ALA A 93 -9.11 10.82 -7.72
CA ALA A 93 -9.82 10.72 -9.01
C ALA A 93 -9.63 11.97 -9.89
N ASN A 94 -9.03 13.03 -9.35
CA ASN A 94 -8.74 14.26 -10.07
C ASN A 94 -7.38 14.17 -10.75
N ALA A 95 -7.23 14.78 -11.92
CA ALA A 95 -5.91 14.96 -12.54
C ALA A 95 -5.01 15.81 -11.64
N HIS A 96 -5.59 16.84 -11.03
CA HIS A 96 -4.93 17.75 -10.11
C HIS A 96 -5.85 17.99 -8.91
N ASP A 97 -5.38 17.69 -7.71
CA ASP A 97 -6.03 18.13 -6.49
C ASP A 97 -5.77 19.63 -6.26
N LEU A 98 -6.47 20.22 -5.30
CA LEU A 98 -6.35 21.65 -5.04
C LEU A 98 -5.45 21.91 -3.83
N THR A 99 -4.66 22.95 -3.93
CA THR A 99 -3.94 23.56 -2.80
C THR A 99 -4.93 24.16 -1.78
N PRO A 100 -4.53 24.47 -0.54
CA PRO A 100 -5.40 25.13 0.43
C PRO A 100 -6.02 26.45 -0.06
N ASP A 101 -5.33 27.18 -0.95
CA ASP A 101 -5.82 28.42 -1.57
C ASP A 101 -6.60 28.20 -2.88
N GLY A 102 -6.91 26.94 -3.22
CA GLY A 102 -7.79 26.58 -4.34
C GLY A 102 -7.12 26.50 -5.71
N ARG A 103 -5.79 26.59 -5.80
CA ARG A 103 -5.06 26.40 -7.08
C ARG A 103 -4.85 24.91 -7.35
N PRO A 104 -4.81 24.47 -8.63
CA PRO A 104 -4.47 23.08 -8.94
C PRO A 104 -3.01 22.76 -8.59
N LEU A 105 -2.77 21.60 -7.98
CA LEU A 105 -1.44 21.05 -7.79
C LEU A 105 -0.80 20.71 -9.15
N ALA A 106 0.51 20.82 -9.25
CA ALA A 106 1.23 20.54 -10.50
C ALA A 106 1.22 19.04 -10.87
N LEU A 107 1.16 18.16 -9.89
CA LEU A 107 1.28 16.71 -10.06
C LEU A 107 0.03 16.00 -9.55
N ASN A 108 -0.32 14.91 -10.24
CA ASN A 108 -1.37 13.98 -9.82
C ASN A 108 -0.99 13.30 -8.49
N ALA A 109 -1.97 13.10 -7.60
CA ALA A 109 -1.77 12.36 -6.34
C ALA A 109 -1.78 10.85 -6.61
N PRO A 110 -0.62 10.16 -6.54
CA PRO A 110 -0.53 8.72 -6.78
C PRO A 110 -1.16 7.92 -5.65
N THR A 111 -1.44 6.64 -5.93
CA THR A 111 -1.95 5.75 -4.87
C THR A 111 -0.94 5.59 -3.72
N VAL A 112 -1.45 5.58 -2.49
CA VAL A 112 -0.70 5.23 -1.27
C VAL A 112 -0.58 3.72 -1.09
N PHE A 113 -1.37 2.92 -1.81
CA PHE A 113 -1.25 1.47 -1.75
C PHE A 113 0.12 1.02 -2.28
N ASN A 114 0.75 0.12 -1.52
CA ASN A 114 2.07 -0.43 -1.79
C ASN A 114 3.21 0.62 -1.80
N ALA A 115 2.97 1.85 -1.33
CA ALA A 115 4.00 2.90 -1.29
C ALA A 115 5.21 2.48 -0.45
N SER A 116 5.00 1.76 0.65
CA SER A 116 6.06 1.22 1.52
C SER A 116 7.03 0.25 0.82
N LEU A 117 6.65 -0.30 -0.33
CA LEU A 117 7.47 -1.22 -1.13
C LEU A 117 8.32 -0.50 -2.19
N ASN A 118 8.19 0.81 -2.35
CA ASN A 118 9.04 1.60 -3.23
C ASN A 118 10.38 1.91 -2.55
N PHE A 119 11.47 1.92 -3.30
CA PHE A 119 12.78 2.30 -2.76
C PHE A 119 12.90 3.82 -2.51
N ARG A 120 12.00 4.61 -3.10
CA ARG A 120 11.87 6.06 -2.99
C ARG A 120 10.41 6.47 -3.09
N LEU A 121 10.06 7.59 -2.48
CA LEU A 121 8.71 8.15 -2.45
C LEU A 121 8.65 9.45 -3.26
N ASN A 122 7.45 9.92 -3.55
CA ASN A 122 7.13 11.02 -4.48
C ASN A 122 7.42 10.68 -5.96
N TRP A 123 6.88 11.48 -6.87
CA TRP A 123 7.21 11.39 -8.29
C TRP A 123 8.71 11.59 -8.55
N GLU A 124 9.33 12.55 -7.90
CA GLU A 124 10.75 12.85 -8.00
C GLU A 124 11.66 11.86 -7.27
N GLY A 125 11.11 10.97 -6.45
CA GLY A 125 11.88 10.02 -5.66
C GLY A 125 12.86 10.67 -4.67
N ASN A 126 12.55 11.86 -4.21
CA ASN A 126 13.39 12.71 -3.37
C ASN A 126 13.31 12.39 -1.87
N VAL A 127 12.47 11.41 -1.49
CA VAL A 127 12.25 10.97 -0.11
C VAL A 127 12.53 9.48 0.04
N ARG A 128 13.07 9.06 1.19
CA ARG A 128 13.48 7.66 1.44
C ARG A 128 12.54 6.89 2.34
N THR A 129 11.98 7.53 3.35
CA THR A 129 11.17 6.87 4.38
C THR A 129 9.78 7.48 4.44
N LEU A 130 8.81 6.71 4.94
CA LEU A 130 7.44 7.20 5.10
C LEU A 130 7.36 8.31 6.15
N GLU A 131 8.18 8.23 7.21
CA GLU A 131 8.29 9.27 8.23
C GLU A 131 8.75 10.60 7.64
N GLU A 132 9.85 10.58 6.85
CA GLU A 132 10.34 11.76 6.15
C GLU A 132 9.29 12.29 5.15
N HIS A 133 8.58 11.39 4.47
CA HIS A 133 7.51 11.76 3.56
C HIS A 133 6.36 12.48 4.29
N ALA A 134 5.89 11.91 5.39
CA ALA A 134 4.84 12.53 6.21
C ALA A 134 5.27 13.91 6.71
N GLU A 135 6.50 14.04 7.24
CA GLU A 135 7.03 15.33 7.73
C GLU A 135 7.09 16.38 6.62
N ARG A 136 7.62 16.03 5.45
CA ARG A 136 7.68 16.94 4.29
C ARG A 136 6.29 17.31 3.78
N THR A 137 5.34 16.38 3.77
CA THR A 137 3.96 16.63 3.36
C THR A 137 3.27 17.60 4.32
N LEU A 138 3.46 17.43 5.63
CA LEU A 138 2.96 18.38 6.63
C LEU A 138 3.52 19.78 6.41
N GLY A 139 4.81 19.89 6.12
CA GLY A 139 5.50 21.17 5.89
C GLY A 139 5.29 21.78 4.50
N ASN A 140 4.64 21.07 3.58
CA ASN A 140 4.45 21.60 2.22
C ASN A 140 3.31 22.64 2.20
N PRO A 141 3.61 23.92 1.83
CA PRO A 141 2.61 24.98 1.80
C PRO A 141 1.50 24.76 0.77
N GLU A 142 1.74 23.93 -0.25
CA GLU A 142 0.73 23.60 -1.27
C GLU A 142 -0.15 22.42 -0.88
N ILE A 143 0.18 21.67 0.20
CA ILE A 143 -0.58 20.46 0.60
C ILE A 143 -1.20 20.66 1.98
N MET A 144 -0.40 20.65 3.06
CA MET A 144 -0.89 20.75 4.44
C MET A 144 -0.60 22.12 5.07
N ALA A 145 0.37 22.87 4.56
CA ALA A 145 0.78 24.21 5.03
C ALA A 145 1.02 24.28 6.55
N SER A 146 1.40 23.18 7.21
CA SER A 146 1.53 23.01 8.65
C SER A 146 2.99 22.64 9.02
N SER A 147 3.18 22.12 10.21
CA SER A 147 4.42 21.45 10.62
C SER A 147 4.11 20.31 11.60
N ALA A 148 5.04 19.38 11.77
CA ALA A 148 4.85 18.30 12.74
C ALA A 148 4.70 18.83 14.17
N ASP A 149 5.42 19.91 14.53
CA ASP A 149 5.30 20.55 15.83
C ASP A 149 3.94 21.25 16.04
N GLU A 150 3.42 21.92 15.00
CA GLU A 150 2.08 22.52 15.03
C GLU A 150 1.01 21.44 15.24
N VAL A 151 1.08 20.34 14.50
CA VAL A 151 0.15 19.21 14.64
C VAL A 151 0.23 18.61 16.05
N VAL A 152 1.44 18.40 16.58
CA VAL A 152 1.64 17.94 17.97
C VAL A 152 0.97 18.89 18.96
N GLY A 153 1.12 20.22 18.76
CA GLY A 153 0.45 21.24 19.57
C GLY A 153 -1.06 21.13 19.56
N LYS A 154 -1.66 20.98 18.36
CA LYS A 154 -3.12 20.79 18.20
C LYS A 154 -3.60 19.49 18.87
N LEU A 155 -2.89 18.39 18.68
CA LEU A 155 -3.27 17.08 19.24
C LEU A 155 -3.12 17.04 20.76
N ARG A 156 -2.15 17.76 21.34
CA ARG A 156 -1.99 17.87 22.81
C ARG A 156 -3.16 18.56 23.51
N ALA A 157 -3.91 19.38 22.79
CA ALA A 157 -5.12 20.00 23.32
C ALA A 157 -6.31 19.03 23.40
N ASP A 158 -6.20 17.85 22.80
CA ASP A 158 -7.21 16.80 22.84
C ASP A 158 -6.81 15.68 23.82
N PRO A 159 -7.44 15.56 25.01
CA PRO A 159 -7.13 14.53 25.97
C PRO A 159 -7.26 13.10 25.43
N GLU A 160 -8.15 12.88 24.46
CA GLU A 160 -8.31 11.56 23.83
C GLU A 160 -7.11 11.22 22.96
N ALA A 161 -6.62 12.15 22.15
CA ALA A 161 -5.40 11.96 21.37
C ALA A 161 -4.22 11.67 22.28
N VAL A 162 -4.03 12.46 23.35
CA VAL A 162 -2.96 12.23 24.34
C VAL A 162 -3.01 10.82 24.94
N ARG A 163 -4.21 10.34 25.34
CA ARG A 163 -4.37 8.97 25.86
C ARG A 163 -3.96 7.93 24.82
N GLN A 164 -4.45 8.06 23.56
CA GLN A 164 -4.16 7.11 22.49
C GLN A 164 -2.66 7.02 22.18
N PHE A 165 -1.95 8.15 22.17
CA PHE A 165 -0.50 8.14 22.01
C PHE A 165 0.21 7.46 23.19
N ARG A 166 -0.23 7.74 24.43
CA ARG A 166 0.32 7.07 25.62
C ARG A 166 0.10 5.57 25.57
N ASP A 167 -1.09 5.12 25.16
CA ASP A 167 -1.42 3.70 25.05
C ASP A 167 -0.62 3.00 23.94
N ALA A 168 -0.34 3.70 22.83
CA ALA A 168 0.38 3.14 21.70
C ALA A 168 1.91 3.14 21.88
N TYR A 169 2.45 4.15 22.60
CA TYR A 169 3.90 4.38 22.68
C TYR A 169 4.46 4.27 24.10
N GLY A 170 3.63 4.21 25.14
CA GLY A 170 4.08 4.20 26.56
C GLY A 170 4.75 5.51 26.98
N ARG A 171 4.61 6.58 26.20
CA ARG A 171 5.20 7.91 26.45
C ARG A 171 4.31 9.03 25.91
N GLU A 172 4.67 10.25 26.25
CA GLU A 172 3.95 11.44 25.75
C GLU A 172 4.06 11.59 24.24
N LEU A 173 3.04 12.24 23.65
CA LEU A 173 3.00 12.61 22.25
C LEU A 173 4.16 13.56 21.91
N ASP A 174 4.95 13.19 20.91
CA ASP A 174 5.98 14.00 20.29
C ASP A 174 5.98 13.81 18.76
N VAL A 175 6.81 14.57 18.06
CA VAL A 175 6.94 14.51 16.59
C VAL A 175 7.29 13.11 16.11
N ALA A 176 8.23 12.43 16.79
CA ALA A 176 8.65 11.09 16.37
C ALA A 176 7.51 10.07 16.47
N ALA A 177 6.68 10.13 17.53
CA ALA A 177 5.52 9.25 17.68
C ALA A 177 4.43 9.59 16.67
N LEU A 178 4.20 10.86 16.34
CA LEU A 178 3.27 11.30 15.30
C LEU A 178 3.64 10.71 13.94
N LEU A 179 4.88 10.91 13.52
CA LEU A 179 5.36 10.46 12.22
C LEU A 179 5.41 8.93 12.12
N ASP A 180 5.86 8.23 13.18
CA ASP A 180 5.85 6.76 13.23
C ASP A 180 4.44 6.18 13.19
N ALA A 181 3.45 6.80 13.82
CA ALA A 181 2.06 6.34 13.77
C ALA A 181 1.51 6.42 12.34
N ILE A 182 1.70 7.54 11.65
CA ILE A 182 1.30 7.72 10.26
C ILE A 182 2.00 6.68 9.37
N ALA A 183 3.33 6.58 9.48
CA ALA A 183 4.12 5.64 8.71
C ALA A 183 3.76 4.17 8.99
N THR A 184 3.43 3.82 10.25
CA THR A 184 2.96 2.47 10.61
C THR A 184 1.67 2.12 9.89
N TYR A 185 0.73 3.06 9.79
CA TYR A 185 -0.49 2.86 9.02
C TYR A 185 -0.19 2.74 7.52
N GLU A 186 0.61 3.62 6.95
CA GLU A 186 0.97 3.57 5.53
C GLU A 186 1.70 2.26 5.16
N ARG A 187 2.55 1.72 6.04
CA ARG A 187 3.17 0.38 5.85
C ARG A 187 2.13 -0.73 5.75
N SER A 188 0.97 -0.59 6.36
CA SER A 188 -0.12 -1.57 6.30
C SER A 188 -0.95 -1.48 5.01
N LEU A 189 -0.81 -0.41 4.24
CA LEU A 189 -1.55 -0.19 3.00
C LEU A 189 -0.94 -0.99 1.85
N VAL A 190 -1.00 -2.31 1.96
CA VAL A 190 -0.55 -3.24 0.91
C VAL A 190 -1.72 -4.03 0.34
N THR A 191 -1.61 -4.39 -0.92
CA THR A 191 -2.68 -5.04 -1.69
C THR A 191 -2.22 -6.36 -2.30
N PRO A 192 -1.92 -7.39 -1.47
CA PRO A 192 -1.52 -8.71 -1.95
C PRO A 192 -2.68 -9.43 -2.64
N GLY A 193 -2.37 -10.57 -3.25
CA GLY A 193 -3.36 -11.53 -3.77
C GLY A 193 -4.00 -11.12 -5.09
N GLY A 194 -3.40 -10.20 -5.85
CA GLY A 194 -3.77 -9.97 -7.23
C GLY A 194 -3.72 -11.27 -8.05
N ARG A 195 -4.50 -11.35 -9.13
CA ARG A 195 -4.55 -12.58 -9.95
C ARG A 195 -3.18 -12.97 -10.51
N PHE A 196 -2.37 -11.96 -10.89
CA PHE A 196 -1.00 -12.21 -11.33
C PHE A 196 -0.10 -12.73 -10.19
N ASP A 197 -0.26 -12.25 -8.96
CA ASP A 197 0.48 -12.77 -7.80
C ASP A 197 0.14 -14.23 -7.51
N ARG A 198 -1.13 -14.62 -7.66
CA ARG A 198 -1.57 -16.03 -7.51
C ARG A 198 -0.99 -16.91 -8.62
N TRP A 199 -0.93 -16.38 -9.85
CA TRP A 199 -0.29 -17.07 -10.95
C TRP A 199 1.23 -17.25 -10.72
N LEU A 200 1.93 -16.21 -10.26
CA LEU A 200 3.33 -16.32 -9.83
C LEU A 200 3.49 -17.34 -8.70
N GLY A 201 2.50 -17.45 -7.83
CA GLY A 201 2.38 -18.46 -6.78
C GLY A 201 2.01 -19.85 -7.29
N GLY A 202 1.84 -20.07 -8.63
CA GLY A 202 1.61 -21.37 -9.26
C GLY A 202 0.14 -21.75 -9.46
N GLU A 203 -0.80 -20.84 -9.25
CA GLU A 203 -2.21 -21.03 -9.61
C GLU A 203 -2.40 -20.71 -11.09
N ASP A 204 -2.20 -21.70 -11.96
CA ASP A 204 -2.22 -21.49 -13.42
C ASP A 204 -3.54 -20.89 -13.92
N ALA A 205 -4.66 -21.25 -13.32
CA ALA A 205 -5.98 -20.77 -13.68
C ALA A 205 -6.27 -19.33 -13.18
N ALA A 206 -5.36 -18.68 -12.45
CA ALA A 206 -5.58 -17.34 -11.91
C ALA A 206 -5.60 -16.26 -12.99
N ILE A 207 -4.97 -16.51 -14.14
CA ILE A 207 -4.99 -15.63 -15.31
C ILE A 207 -5.41 -16.41 -16.56
N THR A 208 -6.02 -15.70 -17.51
CA THR A 208 -6.45 -16.29 -18.79
C THR A 208 -5.29 -16.38 -19.78
N PRO A 209 -5.42 -17.19 -20.87
CA PRO A 209 -4.42 -17.21 -21.94
C PRO A 209 -4.20 -15.84 -22.60
N GLU A 210 -5.24 -15.00 -22.70
CA GLU A 210 -5.14 -13.64 -23.24
C GLU A 210 -4.32 -12.75 -22.30
N GLU A 211 -4.55 -12.79 -21.00
CA GLU A 211 -3.80 -12.04 -19.99
C GLU A 211 -2.33 -12.48 -19.93
N LEU A 212 -2.07 -13.78 -20.07
CA LEU A 212 -0.71 -14.31 -20.20
C LEU A 212 -0.04 -13.82 -21.47
N SER A 213 -0.74 -13.82 -22.62
CA SER A 213 -0.24 -13.27 -23.87
C SER A 213 0.09 -11.78 -23.73
N GLY A 214 -0.74 -11.03 -23.00
CA GLY A 214 -0.46 -9.62 -22.65
C GLY A 214 0.81 -9.45 -21.84
N TYR A 215 1.07 -10.33 -20.88
CA TYR A 215 2.32 -10.35 -20.10
C TYR A 215 3.54 -10.67 -20.97
N GLU A 216 3.43 -11.66 -21.86
CA GLU A 216 4.51 -11.97 -22.80
C GLU A 216 4.82 -10.79 -23.75
N LEU A 217 3.80 -10.09 -24.21
CA LEU A 217 3.97 -8.84 -24.98
C LEU A 217 4.64 -7.76 -24.13
N PHE A 218 4.24 -7.58 -22.89
CA PHE A 218 4.84 -6.62 -21.95
C PHE A 218 6.34 -6.89 -21.75
N LYS A 219 6.74 -8.16 -21.69
CA LYS A 219 8.16 -8.57 -21.63
C LYS A 219 8.87 -8.32 -22.97
N SER A 220 8.34 -8.84 -24.06
CA SER A 220 9.01 -8.84 -25.36
C SER A 220 9.11 -7.45 -26.00
N LEU A 221 8.20 -6.53 -25.69
CA LEU A 221 8.25 -5.15 -26.12
C LEU A 221 9.22 -4.30 -25.29
N GLY A 222 9.71 -4.81 -24.14
CA GLY A 222 10.68 -4.13 -23.30
C GLY A 222 10.10 -3.30 -22.16
N CYS A 223 8.77 -3.29 -21.94
CA CYS A 223 8.14 -2.59 -20.81
C CYS A 223 8.72 -3.03 -19.47
N ILE A 224 9.07 -4.32 -19.38
CA ILE A 224 9.66 -4.94 -18.19
C ILE A 224 11.03 -4.35 -17.78
N SER A 225 11.73 -3.68 -18.69
CA SER A 225 13.02 -3.07 -18.38
C SER A 225 12.91 -1.98 -17.30
N CYS A 226 11.75 -1.31 -17.23
CA CYS A 226 11.45 -0.28 -16.24
C CYS A 226 10.41 -0.74 -15.23
N HIS A 227 9.45 -1.56 -15.64
CA HIS A 227 8.33 -2.03 -14.83
C HIS A 227 8.56 -3.46 -14.35
N GLN A 228 9.37 -3.62 -13.29
CA GLN A 228 9.76 -4.91 -12.71
C GLN A 228 9.72 -4.87 -11.17
N GLY A 229 10.08 -5.98 -10.54
CA GLY A 229 10.11 -6.12 -9.09
C GLY A 229 8.74 -6.23 -8.45
N VAL A 230 8.69 -6.03 -7.13
CA VAL A 230 7.47 -6.21 -6.33
C VAL A 230 6.35 -5.25 -6.73
N ASN A 231 6.69 -4.01 -7.03
CA ASN A 231 5.73 -2.97 -7.41
C ASN A 231 5.51 -2.84 -8.92
N VAL A 232 6.10 -3.72 -9.73
CA VAL A 232 6.04 -3.60 -11.19
C VAL A 232 6.43 -2.17 -11.61
N GLY A 233 7.54 -1.71 -11.06
CA GLY A 233 8.03 -0.33 -11.05
C GLY A 233 8.48 0.09 -9.65
N GLY A 234 8.63 1.38 -9.39
CA GLY A 234 8.98 1.91 -8.07
C GLY A 234 10.45 1.73 -7.67
N ASN A 235 11.29 1.15 -8.51
CA ASN A 235 12.65 0.72 -8.20
C ASN A 235 13.76 1.38 -9.04
N LEU A 236 13.42 2.29 -9.94
CA LEU A 236 14.37 3.04 -10.74
C LEU A 236 13.83 4.41 -11.16
N PHE A 237 14.71 5.25 -11.70
CA PHE A 237 14.38 6.54 -12.26
C PHE A 237 14.46 6.51 -13.78
N GLN A 238 13.59 7.27 -14.44
CA GLN A 238 13.60 7.42 -15.87
C GLN A 238 13.08 8.81 -16.30
N ARG A 239 13.51 9.27 -17.45
CA ARG A 239 12.87 10.40 -18.12
C ARG A 239 11.47 9.97 -18.58
N HIS A 240 10.48 10.83 -18.36
CA HIS A 240 9.13 10.59 -18.87
C HIS A 240 9.09 10.93 -20.37
N GLY A 241 9.38 9.94 -21.21
CA GLY A 241 9.47 10.07 -22.65
C GLY A 241 10.90 10.14 -23.18
N ILE A 242 11.46 8.97 -23.54
CA ILE A 242 12.78 8.87 -24.16
C ILE A 242 12.74 9.38 -25.59
N PHE A 243 11.72 8.99 -26.37
CA PHE A 243 11.56 9.35 -27.78
C PHE A 243 10.62 10.54 -27.97
N ARG A 244 9.62 10.68 -27.13
CA ARG A 244 8.68 11.81 -27.14
C ARG A 244 8.27 12.15 -25.71
N PRO A 245 8.12 13.43 -25.35
CA PRO A 245 7.64 13.84 -24.04
C PRO A 245 6.27 13.23 -23.72
N ILE A 246 6.04 12.93 -22.43
CA ILE A 246 4.75 12.54 -21.89
C ILE A 246 4.29 13.67 -20.97
N GLY A 247 3.15 14.28 -21.28
CA GLY A 247 2.55 15.30 -20.42
C GLY A 247 3.43 16.54 -20.21
N SER A 248 3.46 17.06 -18.99
CA SER A 248 4.27 18.22 -18.63
C SER A 248 5.77 17.91 -18.64
N ALA A 249 6.60 18.91 -18.94
CA ALA A 249 8.06 18.73 -19.03
C ALA A 249 8.73 18.51 -17.67
N GLU A 250 8.08 18.91 -16.58
CA GLU A 250 8.62 18.83 -15.21
C GLU A 250 7.78 17.87 -14.34
N PRO A 251 8.48 17.15 -13.47
CA PRO A 251 9.94 17.03 -13.33
C PRO A 251 10.56 16.17 -14.44
N ALA A 252 11.72 16.56 -14.98
CA ALA A 252 12.38 15.90 -16.12
C ALA A 252 12.78 14.43 -15.85
N LEU A 253 13.02 14.09 -14.60
CA LEU A 253 13.37 12.74 -14.14
C LEU A 253 12.42 12.33 -13.03
N ILE A 254 11.74 11.21 -13.20
CA ILE A 254 10.78 10.69 -12.23
C ILE A 254 11.13 9.27 -11.81
N ARG A 255 10.70 8.91 -10.62
CA ARG A 255 10.64 7.50 -10.22
C ARG A 255 9.61 6.81 -11.11
N VAL A 256 10.00 5.71 -11.74
CA VAL A 256 9.05 4.88 -12.50
C VAL A 256 7.89 4.46 -11.57
N PRO A 257 6.64 4.82 -11.88
CA PRO A 257 5.53 4.55 -10.98
C PRO A 257 5.25 3.04 -10.88
N SER A 258 4.67 2.64 -9.77
CA SER A 258 4.12 1.29 -9.60
C SER A 258 2.98 1.05 -10.59
N LEU A 259 2.91 -0.15 -11.16
CA LEU A 259 1.74 -0.61 -11.92
C LEU A 259 0.80 -1.49 -11.09
N ARG A 260 1.08 -1.69 -9.80
CA ARG A 260 0.12 -2.36 -8.91
C ARG A 260 -1.15 -1.52 -8.81
N ASN A 261 -2.30 -2.17 -8.97
CA ASN A 261 -3.62 -1.53 -8.99
C ASN A 261 -3.83 -0.50 -10.12
N VAL A 262 -2.95 -0.47 -11.13
CA VAL A 262 -2.99 0.56 -12.18
C VAL A 262 -4.32 0.64 -12.92
N ALA A 263 -5.04 -0.47 -13.05
CA ALA A 263 -6.36 -0.50 -13.69
C ALA A 263 -7.42 0.34 -12.95
N THR A 264 -7.18 0.70 -11.69
CA THR A 264 -8.14 1.41 -10.84
C THR A 264 -7.76 2.85 -10.52
N THR A 265 -6.66 3.37 -11.07
CA THR A 265 -6.10 4.68 -10.71
C THR A 265 -6.04 5.68 -11.87
N PRO A 266 -7.12 5.85 -12.70
CA PRO A 266 -7.17 6.97 -13.64
C PRO A 266 -7.32 8.30 -12.88
N PRO A 267 -6.86 9.42 -13.49
CA PRO A 267 -6.11 9.52 -14.73
C PRO A 267 -4.64 9.17 -14.56
N TYR A 268 -3.95 8.90 -15.65
CA TYR A 268 -2.59 8.36 -15.67
C TYR A 268 -1.54 9.42 -15.96
N PHE A 269 -0.27 9.07 -15.67
CA PHE A 269 0.93 9.89 -15.69
C PHE A 269 1.01 10.88 -14.52
N HIS A 270 2.16 11.51 -14.39
CA HIS A 270 2.46 12.43 -13.28
C HIS A 270 1.60 13.70 -13.28
N ASP A 271 1.02 14.03 -14.41
CA ASP A 271 0.14 15.18 -14.62
C ASP A 271 -1.32 14.79 -14.96
N GLY A 272 -1.66 13.50 -14.89
CA GLY A 272 -3.01 13.02 -15.19
C GLY A 272 -3.42 13.18 -16.65
N SER A 273 -2.48 13.36 -17.59
CA SER A 273 -2.78 13.69 -19.00
C SER A 273 -3.41 12.55 -19.81
N ALA A 274 -3.34 11.30 -19.35
CA ALA A 274 -4.00 10.17 -20.03
C ALA A 274 -5.27 9.74 -19.25
N PRO A 275 -6.47 9.87 -19.86
CA PRO A 275 -7.73 9.58 -19.17
C PRO A 275 -8.00 8.08 -18.98
N THR A 276 -7.49 7.22 -19.87
CA THR A 276 -7.71 5.78 -19.83
C THR A 276 -6.41 4.99 -19.81
N LEU A 277 -6.46 3.77 -19.26
CA LEU A 277 -5.30 2.86 -19.25
C LEU A 277 -4.84 2.52 -20.69
N SER A 278 -5.77 2.41 -21.63
CA SER A 278 -5.44 2.20 -23.05
C SER A 278 -4.67 3.39 -23.64
N ASP A 279 -5.07 4.62 -23.33
CA ASP A 279 -4.35 5.82 -23.75
C ASP A 279 -2.94 5.87 -23.14
N ALA A 280 -2.81 5.49 -21.86
CA ALA A 280 -1.52 5.42 -21.20
C ALA A 280 -0.59 4.39 -21.86
N VAL A 281 -1.08 3.17 -22.15
CA VAL A 281 -0.30 2.12 -22.84
C VAL A 281 0.08 2.55 -24.25
N LYS A 282 -0.83 3.16 -24.99
CA LYS A 282 -0.56 3.72 -26.34
C LYS A 282 0.53 4.78 -26.29
N THR A 283 0.42 5.72 -25.35
CA THR A 283 1.39 6.78 -25.16
C THR A 283 2.76 6.24 -24.76
N MET A 284 2.83 5.24 -23.85
CA MET A 284 4.08 4.57 -23.47
C MET A 284 4.75 3.91 -24.67
N GLY A 285 4.00 3.27 -25.57
CA GLY A 285 4.55 2.69 -26.80
C GLY A 285 5.30 3.74 -27.64
N ILE A 286 4.71 4.90 -27.84
CA ILE A 286 5.29 5.99 -28.63
C ILE A 286 6.44 6.67 -27.87
N ALA A 287 6.22 7.02 -26.61
CA ALA A 287 7.12 7.86 -25.84
C ALA A 287 8.35 7.12 -25.30
N GLN A 288 8.21 5.87 -24.85
CA GLN A 288 9.29 5.10 -24.25
C GLN A 288 9.93 4.07 -25.20
N LEU A 289 9.16 3.54 -26.16
CA LEU A 289 9.64 2.50 -27.09
C LEU A 289 9.87 3.04 -28.52
N GLY A 290 9.47 4.28 -28.83
CA GLY A 290 9.59 4.88 -30.15
C GLY A 290 8.73 4.21 -31.23
N ARG A 291 7.67 3.48 -30.84
CA ARG A 291 6.83 2.72 -31.78
C ARG A 291 5.35 2.80 -31.43
N ALA A 292 4.52 2.83 -32.45
CA ALA A 292 3.08 2.67 -32.28
C ALA A 292 2.74 1.20 -32.03
N LEU A 293 1.89 0.94 -31.04
CA LEU A 293 1.31 -0.37 -30.76
C LEU A 293 -0.02 -0.50 -31.52
N THR A 294 -0.35 -1.71 -31.96
CA THR A 294 -1.68 -2.00 -32.52
C THR A 294 -2.73 -2.05 -31.42
N ASP A 295 -4.00 -1.82 -31.77
CA ASP A 295 -5.11 -1.89 -30.79
C ASP A 295 -5.18 -3.26 -30.11
N GLN A 296 -4.88 -4.35 -30.82
CA GLN A 296 -4.81 -5.70 -30.25
C GLN A 296 -3.68 -5.82 -29.22
N GLN A 297 -2.49 -5.25 -29.49
CA GLN A 297 -1.39 -5.24 -28.53
C GLN A 297 -1.74 -4.43 -27.29
N ILE A 298 -2.37 -3.28 -27.49
CA ILE A 298 -2.83 -2.42 -26.38
C ILE A 298 -3.84 -3.19 -25.52
N ALA A 299 -4.86 -3.80 -26.14
CA ALA A 299 -5.88 -4.57 -25.42
C ALA A 299 -5.28 -5.73 -24.61
N ALA A 300 -4.34 -6.49 -25.18
CA ALA A 300 -3.69 -7.60 -24.47
C ALA A 300 -2.84 -7.10 -23.29
N ILE A 301 -2.08 -6.02 -23.47
CA ILE A 301 -1.31 -5.43 -22.37
C ILE A 301 -2.24 -4.92 -21.26
N VAL A 302 -3.34 -4.26 -21.60
CA VAL A 302 -4.34 -3.79 -20.64
C VAL A 302 -4.98 -4.97 -19.91
N ALA A 303 -5.27 -6.08 -20.60
CA ALA A 303 -5.77 -7.30 -19.96
C ALA A 303 -4.78 -7.83 -18.91
N PHE A 304 -3.48 -7.89 -19.22
CA PHE A 304 -2.44 -8.22 -18.23
C PHE A 304 -2.42 -7.21 -17.06
N LEU A 305 -2.41 -5.91 -17.32
CA LEU A 305 -2.36 -4.88 -16.28
C LEU A 305 -3.54 -4.95 -15.31
N ASN A 306 -4.72 -5.37 -15.77
CA ASN A 306 -5.88 -5.62 -14.91
C ASN A 306 -5.62 -6.72 -13.87
N THR A 307 -4.75 -7.70 -14.16
CA THR A 307 -4.41 -8.79 -13.24
C THR A 307 -3.56 -8.33 -12.05
N LEU A 308 -2.96 -7.14 -12.12
CA LEU A 308 -2.13 -6.54 -11.07
C LEU A 308 -2.93 -5.88 -9.94
N THR A 309 -4.27 -5.89 -10.03
CA THR A 309 -5.16 -5.37 -8.99
C THR A 309 -5.24 -6.38 -7.85
N GLY A 310 -4.84 -5.94 -6.66
CA GLY A 310 -4.85 -6.76 -5.46
C GLY A 310 -6.07 -6.51 -4.56
N THR A 311 -5.97 -6.97 -3.32
CA THR A 311 -7.04 -6.83 -2.32
C THR A 311 -6.55 -6.06 -1.10
N TYR A 312 -7.42 -5.22 -0.54
CA TYR A 312 -7.20 -4.57 0.74
C TYR A 312 -8.33 -4.94 1.69
N ARG A 313 -8.00 -5.44 2.87
CA ARG A 313 -8.99 -5.91 3.88
C ARG A 313 -10.03 -6.87 3.30
N GLY A 314 -9.60 -7.77 2.41
CA GLY A 314 -10.44 -8.81 1.81
C GLY A 314 -11.34 -8.33 0.66
N GLN A 315 -11.24 -7.07 0.25
CA GLN A 315 -11.96 -6.52 -0.88
C GLN A 315 -11.00 -6.14 -2.01
N ALA A 316 -11.41 -6.37 -3.26
CA ALA A 316 -10.63 -5.91 -4.39
C ALA A 316 -10.52 -4.37 -4.38
N VAL A 317 -9.31 -3.88 -4.66
CA VAL A 317 -9.09 -2.45 -4.85
C VAL A 317 -9.94 -1.98 -6.04
N GLY A 318 -10.79 -0.98 -5.81
CA GLY A 318 -11.78 -0.51 -6.79
C GLY A 318 -11.48 0.88 -7.33
N LEU A 319 -12.20 1.25 -8.39
CA LEU A 319 -12.22 2.63 -8.89
C LEU A 319 -12.83 3.55 -7.83
N ALA A 320 -12.28 4.76 -7.70
CA ALA A 320 -12.94 5.82 -6.96
C ALA A 320 -14.30 6.08 -7.62
N THR A 321 -15.39 5.72 -6.94
CA THR A 321 -16.68 6.23 -7.34
C THR A 321 -16.68 7.70 -7.00
N ALA A 322 -16.78 8.56 -8.03
CA ALA A 322 -16.95 9.99 -7.82
C ALA A 322 -18.10 10.19 -6.81
N ALA A 323 -17.77 10.62 -5.61
CA ALA A 323 -18.80 11.03 -4.67
C ALA A 323 -19.62 12.12 -5.38
N PRO A 324 -20.98 12.05 -5.36
CA PRO A 324 -21.77 13.13 -5.91
C PRO A 324 -21.32 14.40 -5.18
N ARG A 325 -20.75 15.35 -5.94
CA ARG A 325 -20.51 16.70 -5.42
C ARG A 325 -21.80 17.15 -4.79
N ALA A 326 -21.83 17.31 -3.47
CA ALA A 326 -22.91 18.02 -2.83
C ALA A 326 -22.98 19.37 -3.54
N ALA A 327 -24.08 19.57 -4.28
CA ALA A 327 -24.35 20.86 -4.89
C ALA A 327 -24.36 21.86 -3.75
N THR A 328 -23.31 22.66 -3.64
CA THR A 328 -23.30 23.84 -2.79
C THR A 328 -24.38 24.74 -3.36
N ALA A 329 -25.56 24.70 -2.72
CA ALA A 329 -26.55 25.73 -2.94
C ALA A 329 -25.86 27.05 -2.57
N LEU A 330 -25.61 27.87 -3.56
CA LEU A 330 -25.28 29.28 -3.37
C LEU A 330 -26.48 29.98 -2.71
N PRO A 331 -26.22 30.88 -1.76
CA PRO A 331 -27.25 31.65 -1.11
C PRO A 331 -27.96 32.59 -2.06
#